data_c975512c045d003a2042513e0c9826d0
#
_entry.id   c975512c045d003a2042513e0c9826d0
#
_cell.length_a   1.000
_cell.length_b   1.000
_cell.length_c   1.000
_cell.angle_alpha   90.00
_cell.angle_beta   90.00
_cell.angle_gamma   90.00
#
_symmetry.space_group_name_H-M   'P 1'
#
loop_
_entity.id
_entity.type
_entity.pdbx_description
1 polymer ?
#
loop_
_entity_poly.entity_id
_entity_poly.type
_entity_poly.pdbx_seq_one_letter_code
_entity_poly.pdbx_strand_id
1 'polypeptide(L)'
;MTNTDKVTDLNHNKKVAAKLQEFLADSYAVLIQTQNLHWNIEGANFFSVHKLTETIYEEQFAALDEIAERLRSLGHKVEAGFDVFAKQAKVKNAATLAAAIAAQQAAAKSAQELADIADDADDIGTEDLAVARLKQHEKNAWLLTSQSK
;
A
#
# COMPACT_ATOMS: atom_id res chain seq x y z
N MET A 1 2.89 25.76 21.92
CA MET A 1 3.02 24.30 22.06
C MET A 1 4.45 23.88 21.91
N THR A 2 4.97 23.11 22.84
CA THR A 2 6.30 22.50 22.70
C THR A 2 6.26 21.38 21.69
N ASN A 3 7.39 21.02 21.11
CA ASN A 3 7.47 19.89 20.14
C ASN A 3 7.00 18.56 20.72
N THR A 4 7.00 18.43 22.04
CA THR A 4 6.52 17.25 22.77
C THR A 4 4.99 17.15 22.74
N ASP A 5 4.29 18.27 22.71
CA ASP A 5 2.83 18.30 22.65
C ASP A 5 2.31 17.82 21.29
N LYS A 6 3.06 18.06 20.21
CA LYS A 6 2.74 17.55 18.87
C LYS A 6 2.86 16.03 18.78
N VAL A 7 3.83 15.43 19.46
CA VAL A 7 4.04 13.98 19.46
C VAL A 7 2.93 13.24 20.23
N THR A 8 2.33 13.89 21.22
CA THR A 8 1.27 13.30 22.04
C THR A 8 -0.14 13.61 21.57
N ASP A 9 -0.31 14.59 20.68
CA ASP A 9 -1.62 14.88 20.08
C ASP A 9 -1.89 14.03 18.84
N LEU A 10 -2.26 12.78 19.10
CA LEU A 10 -2.50 11.76 18.07
C LEU A 10 -3.77 12.03 17.23
N ASN A 11 -4.58 13.02 17.59
CA ASN A 11 -5.78 13.38 16.84
C ASN A 11 -5.57 14.60 15.92
N HIS A 12 -4.35 15.08 15.83
CA HIS A 12 -4.05 16.35 15.18
C HIS A 12 -4.33 16.37 13.68
N ASN A 13 -4.50 15.22 13.00
CA ASN A 13 -4.48 15.25 11.56
C ASN A 13 -5.51 14.35 10.85
N LYS A 14 -6.67 14.95 10.62
CA LYS A 14 -7.76 14.28 9.88
C LYS A 14 -7.40 13.98 8.42
N LYS A 15 -6.57 14.81 7.77
CA LYS A 15 -6.15 14.59 6.38
C LYS A 15 -5.23 13.38 6.26
N VAL A 16 -4.27 13.25 7.18
CA VAL A 16 -3.38 12.09 7.24
C VAL A 16 -4.19 10.81 7.46
N ALA A 17 -5.12 10.83 8.43
CA ALA A 17 -5.97 9.68 8.72
C ALA A 17 -6.83 9.28 7.52
N ALA A 18 -7.45 10.24 6.83
CA ALA A 18 -8.24 9.98 5.64
C ALA A 18 -7.41 9.35 4.52
N LYS A 19 -6.20 9.86 4.29
CA LYS A 19 -5.29 9.31 3.27
C LYS A 19 -4.74 7.94 3.66
N LEU A 20 -4.46 7.70 4.95
CA LEU A 20 -4.07 6.37 5.44
C LEU A 20 -5.17 5.34 5.19
N GLN A 21 -6.44 5.70 5.41
CA GLN A 21 -7.57 4.82 5.12
C GLN A 21 -7.66 4.48 3.63
N GLU A 22 -7.51 5.47 2.75
CA GLU A 22 -7.46 5.24 1.30
C GLU A 22 -6.27 4.37 0.91
N PHE A 23 -5.11 4.63 1.48
CA PHE A 23 -3.90 3.86 1.21
C PHE A 23 -4.03 2.41 1.70
N LEU A 24 -4.71 2.18 2.81
CA LEU A 24 -5.03 0.83 3.28
C LEU A 24 -5.92 0.09 2.27
N ALA A 25 -6.94 0.75 1.75
CA ALA A 25 -7.82 0.16 0.73
C ALA A 25 -7.04 -0.18 -0.56
N ASP A 26 -6.21 0.73 -1.06
CA ASP A 26 -5.33 0.47 -2.21
C ASP A 26 -4.36 -0.67 -1.93
N SER A 27 -3.83 -0.76 -0.71
CA SER A 27 -2.90 -1.81 -0.30
C SER A 27 -3.58 -3.19 -0.27
N TYR A 28 -4.83 -3.28 0.16
CA TYR A 28 -5.63 -4.51 0.05
C TYR A 28 -5.90 -4.88 -1.40
N ALA A 29 -6.22 -3.90 -2.25
CA ALA A 29 -6.42 -4.14 -3.67
C ALA A 29 -5.15 -4.66 -4.36
N VAL A 30 -3.97 -4.14 -3.98
CA VAL A 30 -2.68 -4.66 -4.45
C VAL A 30 -2.47 -6.11 -4.02
N LEU A 31 -2.80 -6.44 -2.76
CA LEU A 31 -2.69 -7.82 -2.26
C LEU A 31 -3.55 -8.77 -3.11
N ILE A 32 -4.81 -8.45 -3.28
CA ILE A 32 -5.77 -9.30 -4.03
C ILE A 32 -5.35 -9.39 -5.50
N GLN A 33 -4.94 -8.30 -6.10
CA GLN A 33 -4.47 -8.26 -7.48
C GLN A 33 -3.22 -9.14 -7.66
N THR A 34 -2.28 -9.09 -6.72
CA THR A 34 -1.07 -9.90 -6.74
C THR A 34 -1.39 -11.39 -6.60
N GLN A 35 -2.30 -11.75 -5.69
CA GLN A 35 -2.76 -13.12 -5.52
C GLN A 35 -3.51 -13.64 -6.76
N ASN A 36 -4.31 -12.79 -7.40
CA ASN A 36 -5.00 -13.15 -8.63
C ASN A 36 -4.00 -13.55 -9.73
N LEU A 37 -2.93 -12.78 -9.92
CA LEU A 37 -1.85 -13.15 -10.83
C LEU A 37 -1.11 -14.40 -10.38
N HIS A 38 -0.79 -14.48 -9.09
CA HIS A 38 -0.05 -15.62 -8.50
C HIS A 38 -0.74 -16.96 -8.78
N TRP A 39 -2.06 -16.98 -8.61
CA TRP A 39 -2.83 -18.22 -8.81
C TRP A 39 -3.09 -18.54 -10.29
N ASN A 40 -3.20 -17.53 -11.14
CA ASN A 40 -3.70 -17.69 -12.51
C ASN A 40 -2.64 -17.55 -13.60
N ILE A 41 -1.39 -17.22 -13.26
CA ILE A 41 -0.30 -17.15 -14.26
C ILE A 41 -0.08 -18.51 -14.91
N GLU A 42 0.11 -18.53 -16.22
CA GLU A 42 0.41 -19.72 -17.01
C GLU A 42 1.56 -19.42 -17.98
N GLY A 43 2.13 -20.47 -18.54
CA GLY A 43 3.14 -20.37 -19.59
C GLY A 43 4.57 -20.47 -19.09
N ALA A 44 5.50 -20.04 -19.91
CA ALA A 44 6.94 -20.21 -19.69
C ALA A 44 7.45 -19.53 -18.41
N ASN A 45 6.82 -18.43 -17.99
CA ASN A 45 7.19 -17.66 -16.81
C ASN A 45 6.38 -18.05 -15.55
N PHE A 46 5.62 -19.14 -15.60
CA PHE A 46 4.78 -19.56 -14.48
C PHE A 46 5.56 -19.60 -13.17
N PHE A 47 6.65 -20.37 -13.12
CA PHE A 47 7.36 -20.61 -11.87
C PHE A 47 7.98 -19.31 -11.31
N SER A 48 8.66 -18.54 -12.16
CA SER A 48 9.32 -17.30 -11.74
C SER A 48 8.33 -16.23 -11.26
N VAL A 49 7.23 -16.04 -12.00
CA VAL A 49 6.19 -15.08 -11.61
C VAL A 49 5.41 -15.56 -10.39
N HIS A 50 5.09 -16.85 -10.32
CA HIS A 50 4.42 -17.45 -9.18
C HIS A 50 5.23 -17.25 -7.88
N LYS A 51 6.54 -17.52 -7.92
CA LYS A 51 7.42 -17.33 -6.76
C LYS A 51 7.63 -15.86 -6.41
N LEU A 52 7.81 -15.01 -7.39
CA LEU A 52 7.96 -13.57 -7.15
C LEU A 52 6.70 -12.97 -6.53
N THR A 53 5.54 -13.31 -7.06
CA THR A 53 4.27 -12.77 -6.54
C THR A 53 3.95 -13.30 -5.14
N GLU A 54 4.36 -14.53 -4.79
CA GLU A 54 4.29 -15.04 -3.41
C GLU A 54 5.07 -14.15 -2.45
N THR A 55 6.32 -13.85 -2.76
CA THR A 55 7.15 -12.94 -1.97
C THR A 55 6.49 -11.55 -1.83
N ILE A 56 5.93 -11.05 -2.92
CA ILE A 56 5.28 -9.73 -2.94
C ILE A 56 4.02 -9.72 -2.06
N TYR A 57 3.12 -10.71 -2.19
CA TYR A 57 1.89 -10.68 -1.41
C TYR A 57 2.12 -10.96 0.08
N GLU A 58 3.10 -11.78 0.43
CA GLU A 58 3.45 -12.02 1.84
C GLU A 58 3.96 -10.75 2.52
N GLU A 59 4.84 -10.01 1.87
CA GLU A 59 5.32 -8.71 2.34
C GLU A 59 4.16 -7.70 2.42
N GLN A 60 3.31 -7.67 1.40
CA GLN A 60 2.13 -6.79 1.36
C GLN A 60 1.15 -7.10 2.49
N PHE A 61 0.92 -8.36 2.80
CA PHE A 61 0.07 -8.78 3.91
C PHE A 61 0.56 -8.22 5.24
N ALA A 62 1.87 -8.31 5.52
CA ALA A 62 2.47 -7.76 6.72
C ALA A 62 2.32 -6.22 6.78
N ALA A 63 2.49 -5.56 5.64
CA ALA A 63 2.37 -4.11 5.54
C ALA A 63 0.95 -3.59 5.83
N LEU A 64 -0.09 -4.37 5.50
CA LEU A 64 -1.48 -3.99 5.79
C LEU A 64 -1.72 -3.74 7.28
N ASP A 65 -1.19 -4.62 8.11
CA ASP A 65 -1.32 -4.51 9.57
C ASP A 65 -0.64 -3.23 10.08
N GLU A 66 0.57 -2.96 9.62
CA GLU A 66 1.33 -1.77 9.98
C GLU A 66 0.59 -0.47 9.59
N ILE A 67 0.00 -0.42 8.39
CA ILE A 67 -0.78 0.73 7.91
C ILE A 67 -2.03 0.94 8.79
N ALA A 68 -2.77 -0.14 9.05
CA ALA A 68 -3.98 -0.10 9.89
C ALA A 68 -3.66 0.32 11.32
N GLU A 69 -2.58 -0.21 11.91
CA GLU A 69 -2.17 0.14 13.27
C GLU A 69 -1.64 1.57 13.36
N ARG A 70 -1.02 2.09 12.28
CA ARG A 70 -0.65 3.51 12.24
C ARG A 70 -1.90 4.40 12.34
N LEU A 71 -2.96 4.07 11.60
CA LEU A 71 -4.23 4.77 11.69
C LEU A 71 -4.80 4.74 13.12
N ARG A 72 -4.74 3.59 13.78
CA ARG A 72 -5.16 3.43 15.18
C ARG A 72 -4.30 4.25 16.15
N SER A 73 -2.99 4.27 15.95
CA SER A 73 -2.08 5.04 16.80
C SER A 73 -2.29 6.56 16.67
N LEU A 74 -2.86 7.01 15.54
CA LEU A 74 -3.27 8.40 15.35
C LEU A 74 -4.66 8.71 15.97
N GLY A 75 -5.26 7.77 16.69
CA GLY A 75 -6.53 7.96 17.39
C GLY A 75 -7.78 7.70 16.55
N HIS A 76 -7.64 7.18 15.34
CA HIS A 76 -8.76 6.92 14.44
C HIS A 76 -9.11 5.45 14.37
N LYS A 77 -10.38 5.14 14.12
CA LYS A 77 -10.79 3.76 13.84
C LYS A 77 -10.53 3.42 12.39
N VAL A 78 -10.21 2.14 12.14
CA VAL A 78 -10.05 1.60 10.79
C VAL A 78 -11.42 1.15 10.29
N GLU A 79 -11.80 1.59 9.10
CA GLU A 79 -12.93 1.03 8.37
C GLU A 79 -12.43 -0.19 7.58
N ALA A 80 -12.98 -1.37 7.86
CA ALA A 80 -12.51 -2.61 7.26
C ALA A 80 -13.68 -3.48 6.78
N GLY A 81 -13.48 -4.12 5.64
CA GLY A 81 -14.43 -5.02 5.00
C GLY A 81 -14.23 -5.01 3.49
N PHE A 82 -14.62 -6.08 2.82
CA PHE A 82 -14.47 -6.18 1.37
C PHE A 82 -15.24 -5.10 0.62
N ASP A 83 -16.45 -4.81 1.06
CA ASP A 83 -17.30 -3.77 0.48
C ASP A 83 -16.71 -2.37 0.67
N VAL A 84 -16.14 -2.11 1.83
CA VAL A 84 -15.48 -0.83 2.15
C VAL A 84 -14.25 -0.63 1.26
N PHE A 85 -13.36 -1.60 1.24
CA PHE A 85 -12.13 -1.52 0.45
C PHE A 85 -12.40 -1.46 -1.05
N ALA A 86 -13.41 -2.20 -1.55
CA ALA A 86 -13.79 -2.16 -2.96
C ALA A 86 -14.28 -0.77 -3.40
N LYS A 87 -14.95 -0.03 -2.52
CA LYS A 87 -15.41 1.34 -2.81
C LYS A 87 -14.28 2.36 -2.76
N GLN A 88 -13.33 2.19 -1.85
CA GLN A 88 -12.27 3.15 -1.60
C GLN A 88 -11.05 2.96 -2.51
N ALA A 89 -10.77 1.71 -2.91
CA ALA A 89 -9.57 1.37 -3.68
C ALA A 89 -9.65 1.90 -5.11
N LYS A 90 -8.51 2.41 -5.60
CA LYS A 90 -8.33 2.89 -6.97
C LYS A 90 -7.52 1.91 -7.83
N VAL A 91 -6.95 0.88 -7.22
CA VAL A 91 -6.17 -0.15 -7.90
C VAL A 91 -7.10 -1.12 -8.61
N LYS A 92 -6.82 -1.36 -9.89
CA LYS A 92 -7.60 -2.29 -10.73
C LYS A 92 -7.08 -3.72 -10.59
N ASN A 93 -7.99 -4.67 -10.73
CA ASN A 93 -7.72 -6.09 -10.61
C ASN A 93 -7.86 -6.79 -11.97
N ALA A 94 -6.80 -7.49 -12.38
CA ALA A 94 -6.79 -8.41 -13.52
C ALA A 94 -5.66 -9.43 -13.35
N ALA A 95 -5.87 -10.66 -13.82
CA ALA A 95 -4.89 -11.75 -13.68
C ALA A 95 -3.78 -11.67 -14.76
N THR A 96 -3.14 -10.51 -14.89
CA THR A 96 -2.07 -10.27 -15.87
C THR A 96 -0.86 -9.61 -15.23
N LEU A 97 0.32 -9.87 -15.79
CA LEU A 97 1.56 -9.23 -15.37
C LEU A 97 1.47 -7.69 -15.52
N ALA A 98 0.88 -7.23 -16.62
CA ALA A 98 0.68 -5.80 -16.86
C ALA A 98 -0.17 -5.13 -15.77
N ALA A 99 -1.24 -5.80 -15.33
CA ALA A 99 -2.09 -5.30 -14.24
C ALA A 99 -1.33 -5.27 -12.91
N ALA A 100 -0.49 -6.26 -12.64
CA ALA A 100 0.34 -6.29 -11.43
C ALA A 100 1.35 -5.12 -11.41
N ILE A 101 2.00 -4.84 -12.53
CA ILE A 101 2.91 -3.70 -12.66
C ILE A 101 2.16 -2.38 -12.44
N ALA A 102 1.02 -2.22 -13.09
CA ALA A 102 0.19 -1.02 -12.95
C ALA A 102 -0.31 -0.82 -11.51
N ALA A 103 -0.66 -1.90 -10.81
CA ALA A 103 -1.07 -1.87 -9.40
C ALA A 103 0.05 -1.37 -8.49
N GLN A 104 1.28 -1.85 -8.70
CA GLN A 104 2.44 -1.41 -7.93
C GLN A 104 2.75 0.08 -8.20
N GLN A 105 2.66 0.52 -9.45
CA GLN A 105 2.85 1.93 -9.81
C GLN A 105 1.78 2.83 -9.18
N ALA A 106 0.53 2.40 -9.20
CA ALA A 106 -0.57 3.14 -8.56
C ALA A 106 -0.39 3.23 -7.04
N ALA A 107 0.04 2.14 -6.40
CA ALA A 107 0.33 2.12 -4.97
C ALA A 107 1.55 2.99 -4.62
N ALA A 108 2.58 3.01 -5.45
CA ALA A 108 3.72 3.91 -5.27
C ALA A 108 3.27 5.38 -5.31
N LYS A 109 2.42 5.74 -6.27
CA LYS A 109 1.85 7.08 -6.35
C LYS A 109 1.02 7.42 -5.11
N SER A 110 0.17 6.51 -4.65
CA SER A 110 -0.63 6.70 -3.44
C SER A 110 0.24 6.87 -2.19
N ALA A 111 1.33 6.11 -2.09
CA ALA A 111 2.33 6.26 -1.02
C ALA A 111 3.03 7.62 -1.07
N GLN A 112 3.39 8.11 -2.26
CA GLN A 112 3.95 9.45 -2.45
C GLN A 112 2.99 10.53 -1.95
N GLU A 113 1.73 10.44 -2.34
CA GLU A 113 0.69 11.39 -1.91
C GLU A 113 0.51 11.37 -0.37
N LEU A 114 0.57 10.19 0.23
CA LEU A 114 0.52 10.04 1.70
C LEU A 114 1.74 10.69 2.37
N ALA A 115 2.92 10.48 1.81
CA ALA A 115 4.16 11.09 2.32
C ALA A 115 4.07 12.62 2.28
N ASP A 116 3.60 13.19 1.17
CA ASP A 116 3.46 14.63 1.01
C ASP A 116 2.45 15.23 2.02
N ILE A 117 1.31 14.55 2.22
CA ILE A 117 0.31 14.97 3.21
C ILE A 117 0.84 14.87 4.65
N ALA A 118 1.62 13.83 4.94
CA ALA A 118 2.22 13.64 6.25
C ALA A 118 3.31 14.69 6.54
N ASP A 119 4.14 15.01 5.54
CA ASP A 119 5.15 16.08 5.65
C ASP A 119 4.47 17.44 5.93
N ASP A 120 3.46 17.80 5.16
CA ASP A 120 2.68 19.05 5.36
C ASP A 120 2.09 19.13 6.77
N ALA A 121 1.91 18.01 7.42
CA ALA A 121 1.32 17.88 8.75
C ALA A 121 2.34 17.76 9.88
N ASP A 122 3.61 17.79 9.59
CA ASP A 122 4.71 17.46 10.53
C ASP A 122 4.57 16.04 11.14
N ASP A 123 3.93 15.11 10.45
CA ASP A 123 3.75 13.72 10.89
C ASP A 123 4.86 12.83 10.34
N ILE A 124 6.03 12.95 10.92
CA ILE A 124 7.24 12.23 10.52
C ILE A 124 7.04 10.70 10.55
N GLY A 125 6.26 10.19 11.50
CA GLY A 125 6.03 8.74 11.62
C GLY A 125 5.21 8.18 10.47
N THR A 126 4.19 8.89 10.00
CA THR A 126 3.42 8.49 8.83
C THR A 126 4.21 8.73 7.54
N GLU A 127 4.96 9.84 7.47
CA GLU A 127 5.85 10.11 6.34
C GLU A 127 6.87 8.95 6.16
N ASP A 128 7.54 8.53 7.23
CA ASP A 128 8.51 7.43 7.21
C ASP A 128 7.88 6.13 6.71
N LEU A 129 6.70 5.78 7.22
CA LEU A 129 5.94 4.62 6.75
C LEU A 129 5.62 4.73 5.25
N ALA A 130 5.14 5.89 4.81
CA ALA A 130 4.77 6.13 3.42
C ALA A 130 5.98 6.04 2.48
N VAL A 131 7.12 6.62 2.86
CA VAL A 131 8.37 6.55 2.09
C VAL A 131 8.87 5.11 1.99
N ALA A 132 8.79 4.34 3.05
CA ALA A 132 9.16 2.92 3.04
C ALA A 132 8.26 2.13 2.06
N ARG A 133 6.95 2.40 2.07
CA ARG A 133 6.01 1.77 1.14
C ARG A 133 6.25 2.20 -0.31
N LEU A 134 6.51 3.47 -0.55
CA LEU A 134 6.89 3.98 -1.88
C LEU A 134 8.05 3.19 -2.47
N LYS A 135 9.15 3.08 -1.73
CA LYS A 135 10.35 2.34 -2.17
C LYS A 135 10.04 0.86 -2.44
N GLN A 136 9.23 0.24 -1.60
CA GLN A 136 8.87 -1.17 -1.78
C GLN A 136 8.02 -1.39 -3.04
N HIS A 137 7.04 -0.52 -3.31
CA HIS A 137 6.22 -0.60 -4.51
C HIS A 137 7.04 -0.34 -5.79
N GLU A 138 7.94 0.61 -5.77
CA GLU A 138 8.86 0.85 -6.89
C GLU A 138 9.76 -0.36 -7.16
N LYS A 139 10.30 -0.97 -6.12
CA LYS A 139 11.09 -2.20 -6.23
C LYS A 139 10.26 -3.35 -6.82
N ASN A 140 9.04 -3.54 -6.33
CA ASN A 140 8.14 -4.58 -6.84
C ASN A 140 7.80 -4.34 -8.33
N ALA A 141 7.53 -3.10 -8.71
CA ALA A 141 7.27 -2.74 -10.11
C ALA A 141 8.48 -3.06 -11.01
N TRP A 142 9.69 -2.75 -10.54
CA TRP A 142 10.93 -3.10 -11.25
C TRP A 142 11.08 -4.62 -11.41
N LEU A 143 10.91 -5.39 -10.34
CA LEU A 143 11.02 -6.86 -10.38
C LEU A 143 10.00 -7.48 -11.35
N LEU A 144 8.75 -7.03 -11.29
CA LEU A 144 7.68 -7.52 -12.17
C LEU A 144 7.93 -7.12 -13.64
N THR A 145 8.36 -5.89 -13.88
CA THR A 145 8.70 -5.42 -15.24
C THR A 145 9.83 -6.26 -15.83
N SER A 146 10.80 -6.66 -15.02
CA SER A 146 11.90 -7.52 -15.46
C SER A 146 11.45 -8.91 -15.90
N GLN A 147 10.29 -9.39 -15.43
CA GLN A 147 9.70 -10.64 -15.88
C GLN A 147 9.07 -10.56 -17.28
N SER A 148 8.79 -9.36 -17.77
CA SER A 148 8.14 -9.14 -19.07
C SER A 148 9.10 -8.98 -20.25
N LYS A 149 10.40 -9.07 -20.00
CA LYS A 149 11.47 -8.90 -21.02
C LYS A 149 12.08 -10.20 -21.49
#